data_8b285748b5697dc08396feb8521d7e43
#
_entry.id   8b285748b5697dc08396feb8521d7e43
#
_cell.length_a   1.000
_cell.length_b   1.000
_cell.length_c   1.000
_cell.angle_alpha   90.00
_cell.angle_beta   90.00
_cell.angle_gamma   90.00
#
_symmetry.space_group_name_H-M   'P 1'
#
loop_
_entity.id
_entity.type
_entity.pdbx_description
1 polymer ?
#
loop_
_entity_poly.entity_id
_entity_poly.type
_entity_poly.pdbx_seq_one_letter_code
_entity_poly.pdbx_strand_id
1 'polypeptide(L)' 'MTNNDIIKKLRIALDLKDADMYEIFDLAEFETNKATVSGVFRKADNKNYKECSDEMLEAFLNGYIIYKRGPKSE' A
#
# COMPACT_ATOMS: atom_id res chain seq x y z
N MET A 1 11.06 -4.31 -12.80
CA MET A 1 10.16 -3.47 -12.00
C MET A 1 10.12 -4.01 -10.59
N THR A 2 10.33 -3.16 -9.60
CA THR A 2 10.30 -3.61 -8.21
C THR A 2 8.90 -3.53 -7.65
N ASN A 3 8.70 -4.13 -6.47
CA ASN A 3 7.42 -4.01 -5.79
C ASN A 3 7.08 -2.55 -5.50
N ASN A 4 8.10 -1.74 -5.19
CA ASN A 4 7.89 -0.32 -4.96
C ASN A 4 7.34 0.34 -6.22
N ASP A 5 7.87 -0.03 -7.38
CA ASP A 5 7.37 0.52 -8.64
C ASP A 5 5.94 0.10 -8.89
N ILE A 6 5.63 -1.15 -8.60
CA ILE A 6 4.29 -1.67 -8.83
C ILE A 6 3.27 -0.94 -7.96
N ILE A 7 3.55 -0.82 -6.67
CA ILE A 7 2.59 -0.20 -5.76
C ILE A 7 2.45 1.29 -6.04
N LYS A 8 3.52 1.95 -6.48
CA LYS A 8 3.45 3.35 -6.87
C LYS A 8 2.55 3.55 -8.08
N LYS A 9 2.69 2.68 -9.06
CA LYS A 9 1.87 2.78 -10.26
C LYS A 9 0.41 2.48 -9.97
N LEU A 10 0.16 1.53 -9.10
CA LEU A 10 -1.20 1.23 -8.68
C LEU A 10 -1.82 2.40 -7.95
N ARG A 11 -1.07 3.05 -7.08
CA ARG A 11 -1.58 4.21 -6.38
C ARG A 11 -1.99 5.31 -7.35
N ILE A 12 -1.15 5.56 -8.36
CA ILE A 12 -1.45 6.58 -9.35
C ILE A 12 -2.66 6.18 -10.20
N ALA A 13 -2.65 4.95 -10.69
CA ALA A 13 -3.71 4.48 -11.57
C ALA A 13 -5.06 4.48 -10.89
N LEU A 14 -5.09 4.18 -9.59
CA LEU A 14 -6.32 4.10 -8.83
C LEU A 14 -6.64 5.40 -8.11
N ASP A 15 -5.79 6.41 -8.27
CA ASP A 15 -5.99 7.74 -7.67
C ASP A 15 -6.19 7.64 -6.18
N LEU A 16 -5.30 6.95 -5.51
CA LEU A 16 -5.38 6.75 -4.07
C LEU A 16 -4.55 7.78 -3.34
N LYS A 17 -5.07 8.27 -2.23
CA LYS A 17 -4.36 9.20 -1.39
C LYS A 17 -3.78 8.48 -0.18
N ASP A 18 -2.99 9.18 0.61
CA ASP A 18 -2.35 8.56 1.77
C ASP A 18 -3.36 7.91 2.70
N ALA A 19 -4.46 8.60 2.96
CA ALA A 19 -5.49 8.05 3.85
C ALA A 19 -6.06 6.76 3.29
N ASP A 20 -6.24 6.70 1.98
CA ASP A 20 -6.74 5.49 1.34
C ASP A 20 -5.76 4.34 1.50
N MET A 21 -4.46 4.64 1.37
CA MET A 21 -3.45 3.59 1.51
C MET A 21 -3.45 3.01 2.91
N TYR A 22 -3.55 3.87 3.93
CA TYR A 22 -3.59 3.39 5.31
C TYR A 22 -4.81 2.52 5.55
N GLU A 23 -5.95 2.94 5.02
CA GLU A 23 -7.18 2.17 5.18
C GLU A 23 -7.09 0.82 4.49
N ILE A 24 -6.49 0.78 3.31
CA ILE A 24 -6.34 -0.46 2.56
C ILE A 24 -5.50 -1.47 3.36
N PHE A 25 -4.37 -1.01 3.92
CA PHE A 25 -3.55 -1.92 4.73
C PHE A 25 -4.27 -2.35 5.99
N ASP A 26 -5.07 -1.46 6.57
CA ASP A 26 -5.83 -1.79 7.75
C ASP A 26 -6.88 -2.87 7.45
N LEU A 27 -7.54 -2.75 6.31
CA LEU A 27 -8.53 -3.75 5.89
C LEU A 27 -7.89 -5.11 5.67
N ALA A 28 -6.65 -5.13 5.24
CA ALA A 28 -5.91 -6.37 5.06
C ALA A 28 -5.35 -6.89 6.37
N GLU A 29 -5.55 -6.15 7.45
CA GLU A 29 -5.00 -6.50 8.77
C GLU A 29 -3.48 -6.64 8.72
N PHE A 30 -2.86 -5.78 7.93
CA PHE A 30 -1.42 -5.78 7.78
C PHE A 30 -0.84 -4.71 8.69
N GLU A 31 -0.07 -5.12 9.70
CA GLU A 31 0.51 -4.17 10.62
C GLU A 31 1.58 -3.34 9.96
N THR A 32 1.40 -2.06 9.93
CA THR A 32 2.39 -1.15 9.38
C THR A 32 2.17 0.22 10.02
N ASN A 33 2.98 1.19 9.65
CA ASN A 33 2.84 2.53 10.20
C ASN A 33 3.07 3.54 9.09
N LYS A 34 2.80 4.82 9.42
CA LYS A 34 2.89 5.88 8.43
C LYS A 34 4.29 6.04 7.86
N ALA A 35 5.30 5.86 8.69
CA ALA A 35 6.68 6.00 8.23
C ALA A 35 7.01 4.95 7.19
N THR A 36 6.57 3.72 7.40
CA THR A 36 6.82 2.64 6.46
C THR A 36 6.05 2.87 5.16
N VAL A 37 4.79 3.21 5.26
CA VAL A 37 3.97 3.44 4.07
C VAL A 37 4.52 4.61 3.27
N SER A 38 4.84 5.72 3.94
CA SER A 38 5.44 6.85 3.24
C SER A 38 6.76 6.48 2.60
N GLY A 39 7.58 5.71 3.32
CA GLY A 39 8.90 5.34 2.83
C GLY A 39 8.85 4.53 1.56
N VAL A 40 7.81 3.73 1.38
CA VAL A 40 7.66 2.93 0.18
C VAL A 40 7.50 3.80 -1.06
N PHE A 41 6.95 5.01 -0.90
CA PHE A 41 6.70 5.91 -2.01
C PHE A 41 7.81 6.95 -2.23
N ARG A 42 8.89 6.87 -1.44
CA ARG A 42 10.01 7.78 -1.64
C ARG A 42 10.96 7.22 -2.69
N LYS A 43 11.86 8.06 -3.17
CA LYS A 43 12.85 7.61 -4.13
C LYS A 43 13.86 6.72 -3.42
N ALA A 44 14.46 5.82 -4.16
CA ALA A 44 15.36 4.83 -3.60
C ALA A 44 16.59 5.46 -2.92
N ASP A 45 16.99 6.66 -3.33
CA ASP A 45 18.14 7.31 -2.73
C ASP A 45 17.78 8.14 -1.49
N ASN A 46 16.50 8.18 -1.13
CA ASN A 46 16.08 8.91 0.05
C ASN A 46 16.38 8.07 1.28
N LYS A 47 16.91 8.71 2.33
CA LYS A 47 17.28 7.95 3.53
C LYS A 47 16.10 7.34 4.24
N ASN A 48 14.90 7.83 3.98
CA ASN A 48 13.69 7.28 4.59
C ASN A 48 12.99 6.27 3.69
N TYR A 49 13.63 5.92 2.58
CA TYR A 49 13.08 4.93 1.67
C TYR A 49 12.89 3.58 2.36
N LYS A 50 11.78 2.93 2.07
CA LYS A 50 11.51 1.59 2.56
C LYS A 50 11.18 0.69 1.39
N GLU A 51 11.71 -0.52 1.44
CA GLU A 51 11.44 -1.46 0.38
C GLU A 51 10.11 -2.13 0.60
N CYS A 52 9.32 -2.26 -0.43
CA CYS A 52 8.02 -2.91 -0.35
C CYS A 52 8.23 -4.41 -0.47
N SER A 53 7.94 -5.15 0.59
CA SER A 53 8.10 -6.59 0.56
C SER A 53 6.98 -7.23 -0.25
N ASP A 54 7.16 -8.50 -0.60
CA ASP A 54 6.10 -9.23 -1.27
C ASP A 54 4.86 -9.29 -0.41
N GLU A 55 5.04 -9.47 0.90
CA GLU A 55 3.92 -9.53 1.82
C GLU A 55 3.15 -8.21 1.86
N MET A 56 3.89 -7.10 1.82
CA MET A 56 3.24 -5.80 1.83
C MET A 56 2.46 -5.57 0.55
N LEU A 57 3.03 -5.93 -0.59
CA LEU A 57 2.35 -5.80 -1.86
C LEU A 57 1.09 -6.65 -1.88
N GLU A 58 1.21 -7.89 -1.41
CA GLU A 58 0.05 -8.79 -1.37
C GLU A 58 -1.03 -8.23 -0.45
N ALA A 59 -0.62 -7.69 0.70
CA ALA A 59 -1.57 -7.08 1.63
C ALA A 59 -2.29 -5.91 0.97
N PHE A 60 -1.56 -5.10 0.20
CA PHE A 60 -2.19 -3.99 -0.51
C PHE A 60 -3.26 -4.51 -1.47
N LEU A 61 -2.91 -5.53 -2.26
CA LEU A 61 -3.86 -6.06 -3.24
C LEU A 61 -5.09 -6.65 -2.56
N ASN A 62 -4.89 -7.43 -1.50
CA ASN A 62 -6.01 -8.01 -0.77
C ASN A 62 -6.85 -6.94 -0.09
N GLY A 63 -6.20 -5.96 0.49
CA GLY A 63 -6.91 -4.87 1.15
C GLY A 63 -7.70 -4.04 0.17
N TYR A 64 -7.14 -3.82 -1.03
CA TYR A 64 -7.83 -3.05 -2.05
C TYR A 64 -9.08 -3.77 -2.53
N ILE A 65 -9.04 -5.10 -2.62
CA ILE A 65 -10.22 -5.87 -2.98
C ILE A 65 -11.34 -5.58 -1.99
N ILE A 66 -11.02 -5.62 -0.70
CA ILE A 66 -12.01 -5.34 0.33
C ILE A 66 -12.46 -3.89 0.26
N TYR A 67 -11.53 -2.98 0.04
CA TYR A 67 -11.80 -1.55 -0.04
C TYR A 67 -12.82 -1.25 -1.14
N LYS A 68 -12.65 -1.87 -2.31
CA LYS A 68 -13.56 -1.63 -3.43
C LYS A 68 -14.89 -2.34 -3.25
N ARG A 69 -14.88 -3.53 -2.67
CA ARG A 69 -16.12 -4.30 -2.53
C ARG A 69 -16.88 -3.92 -1.29
N GLY A 70 -16.23 -3.23 -0.39
CA GLY A 70 -16.86 -2.85 0.87
C GLY A 70 -16.64 -3.92 1.91
N PRO A 71 -17.12 -3.66 3.12
CA PRO A 71 -16.92 -4.61 4.20
C PRO A 71 -17.53 -5.94 3.88
N LYS A 72 -16.88 -6.98 4.34
CA LYS A 72 -17.38 -8.21 4.14
C LYS A 72 -18.55 -8.45 4.94
N SER A 73 -19.61 -8.41 4.57
CA SER A 73 -20.68 -8.58 5.34
C SER A 73 -21.38 -9.63 4.83
N GLU A 74 -21.23 -9.94 4.29
CA GLU A 74 -22.04 -10.66 3.93
C GLU A 74 -22.13 -11.38 3.93
#